data_158ea5c5bd08f79c7ce4e78ea71a3a9e
#
_entry.id   158ea5c5bd08f79c7ce4e78ea71a3a9e
#
_cell.length_a   1.000
_cell.length_b   1.000
_cell.length_c   1.000
_cell.angle_alpha   90.00
_cell.angle_beta   90.00
_cell.angle_gamma   90.00
#
_symmetry.space_group_name_H-M   'P 1'
#
loop_
_entity.id
_entity.type
_entity.pdbx_description
1 polymer ?
#
loop_
_entity_poly.entity_id
_entity_poly.type
_entity_poly.pdbx_seq_one_letter_code
_entity_poly.pdbx_strand_id
1 'polypeptide(L)'
;WLILRERPSRMAVVSLAIAMSGAFFMLWDSRLGFPWPSSLPDWYALSSGFAFAFSNVITRKAQNLSLSAKVLSVWGGVVVLGVVIILSSRIAMPAISLQTFLAAAGLGVVGILLMTALVQHGVTHMPVHRSAVISLIELVAGAVSQQLLTDEVVTVREWVGGALIVMGAYLSELATYSSK
;
A
#
# COMPACT_ATOMS: atom_id res chain seq x y z
N TRP A 1 15.71 8.11 -2.10
CA TRP A 1 17.12 8.52 -2.03
C TRP A 1 17.29 10.04 -2.00
N LEU A 2 16.70 10.78 -2.90
CA LEU A 2 16.82 12.26 -3.01
C LEU A 2 16.37 12.98 -1.73
N ILE A 3 15.26 12.55 -1.13
CA ILE A 3 14.63 13.25 0.02
C ILE A 3 15.18 12.76 1.35
N LEU A 4 15.43 11.47 1.49
CA LEU A 4 15.82 10.82 2.74
C LEU A 4 17.33 10.61 2.86
N ARG A 5 18.08 10.73 1.75
CA ARG A 5 19.50 10.42 1.63
C ARG A 5 19.88 9.00 2.07
N GLU A 6 18.90 8.11 2.15
CA GLU A 6 19.12 6.68 2.43
C GLU A 6 19.62 5.99 1.15
N ARG A 7 20.83 5.43 1.19
CA ARG A 7 21.37 4.67 0.05
C ARG A 7 21.05 3.20 0.25
N PRO A 8 20.26 2.57 -0.63
CA PRO A 8 19.99 1.14 -0.54
C PRO A 8 21.29 0.35 -0.79
N SER A 9 21.51 -0.71 -0.03
CA SER A 9 22.58 -1.67 -0.29
C SER A 9 22.32 -2.41 -1.61
N ARG A 10 23.35 -3.04 -2.19
CA ARG A 10 23.16 -3.87 -3.40
C ARG A 10 22.14 -4.98 -3.16
N MET A 11 22.15 -5.61 -1.98
CA MET A 11 21.19 -6.63 -1.60
C MET A 11 19.76 -6.07 -1.51
N ALA A 12 19.59 -4.85 -0.98
CA ALA A 12 18.30 -4.18 -0.94
C ALA A 12 17.74 -3.88 -2.35
N VAL A 13 18.60 -3.53 -3.30
CA VAL A 13 18.19 -3.34 -4.70
C VAL A 13 17.78 -4.67 -5.34
N VAL A 14 18.52 -5.74 -5.08
CA VAL A 14 18.18 -7.08 -5.59
C VAL A 14 16.86 -7.57 -5.00
N SER A 15 16.67 -7.44 -3.68
CA SER A 15 15.41 -7.83 -3.02
C SER A 15 14.22 -7.06 -3.58
N LEU A 16 14.36 -5.76 -3.80
CA LEU A 16 13.33 -4.92 -4.42
C LEU A 16 13.03 -5.37 -5.86
N ALA A 17 14.07 -5.65 -6.66
CA ALA A 17 13.89 -6.11 -8.03
C ALA A 17 13.15 -7.46 -8.09
N ILE A 18 13.48 -8.41 -7.20
CA ILE A 18 12.79 -9.70 -7.11
C ILE A 18 11.32 -9.50 -6.71
N ALA A 19 11.05 -8.69 -5.69
CA ALA A 19 9.68 -8.44 -5.25
C ALA A 19 8.85 -7.71 -6.31
N MET A 20 9.42 -6.73 -6.99
CA MET A 20 8.76 -6.01 -8.11
C MET A 20 8.49 -6.94 -9.30
N SER A 21 9.43 -7.85 -9.61
CA SER A 21 9.20 -8.88 -10.63
C SER A 21 8.05 -9.80 -10.25
N GLY A 22 7.95 -10.18 -8.97
CA GLY A 22 6.85 -10.95 -8.43
C GLY A 22 5.51 -10.24 -8.56
N ALA A 23 5.44 -8.96 -8.19
CA ALA A 23 4.24 -8.14 -8.34
C ALA A 23 3.84 -7.98 -9.82
N PHE A 24 4.81 -7.74 -10.69
CA PHE A 24 4.56 -7.68 -12.13
C PHE A 24 4.01 -9.01 -12.67
N PHE A 25 4.62 -10.14 -12.28
CA PHE A 25 4.17 -11.46 -12.69
C PHE A 25 2.76 -11.78 -12.20
N MET A 26 2.44 -11.37 -10.97
CA MET A 26 1.13 -11.55 -10.35
C MET A 26 0.03 -10.75 -11.05
N LEU A 27 0.33 -9.49 -11.38
CA LEU A 27 -0.64 -8.55 -11.95
C LEU A 27 -0.72 -8.58 -13.49
N TRP A 28 0.23 -9.25 -14.15
CA TRP A 28 0.26 -9.32 -15.60
C TRP A 28 -0.91 -10.14 -16.15
N ASP A 29 -1.72 -9.54 -17.01
CA ASP A 29 -2.70 -10.26 -17.83
C ASP A 29 -2.28 -10.18 -19.30
N SER A 30 -1.89 -11.35 -19.84
CA SER A 30 -1.49 -11.49 -21.26
C SER A 30 -2.61 -11.14 -22.26
N ARG A 31 -3.87 -11.13 -21.82
CA ARG A 31 -5.02 -10.77 -22.65
C ARG A 31 -5.15 -9.27 -22.85
N LEU A 32 -4.65 -8.48 -21.89
CA LEU A 32 -4.70 -7.02 -21.90
C LEU A 32 -3.44 -6.39 -22.56
N GLY A 33 -2.43 -7.19 -22.89
CA GLY A 33 -1.18 -6.71 -23.45
C GLY A 33 -0.28 -6.00 -22.43
N PHE A 34 0.53 -5.03 -22.87
CA PHE A 34 1.40 -4.28 -21.99
C PHE A 34 0.58 -3.34 -21.08
N PRO A 35 0.83 -3.30 -19.76
CA PRO A 35 0.02 -2.54 -18.80
C PRO A 35 0.32 -1.02 -18.93
N TRP A 36 -0.15 -0.43 -20.00
CA TRP A 36 -0.09 1.01 -20.21
C TRP A 36 -1.42 1.64 -19.79
N PRO A 37 -1.40 2.74 -19.03
CA PRO A 37 -2.63 3.42 -18.63
C PRO A 37 -3.40 3.87 -19.86
N SER A 38 -4.55 3.27 -20.12
CA SER A 38 -5.39 3.51 -21.30
C SER A 38 -6.70 4.22 -20.96
N SER A 39 -7.08 4.20 -19.69
CA SER A 39 -8.33 4.76 -19.19
C SER A 39 -8.09 5.79 -18.07
N LEU A 40 -9.10 6.64 -17.82
CA LEU A 40 -9.04 7.60 -16.72
C LEU A 40 -8.87 6.93 -15.33
N PRO A 41 -9.56 5.81 -15.01
CA PRO A 41 -9.30 5.04 -13.80
C PRO A 41 -7.85 4.57 -13.65
N ASP A 42 -7.17 4.18 -14.74
CA ASP A 42 -5.77 3.73 -14.67
C ASP A 42 -4.84 4.87 -14.24
N TRP A 43 -5.10 6.08 -14.76
CA TRP A 43 -4.37 7.29 -14.35
C TRP A 43 -4.63 7.65 -12.89
N TYR A 44 -5.87 7.48 -12.41
CA TYR A 44 -6.18 7.68 -10.98
C TYR A 44 -5.46 6.65 -10.12
N ALA A 45 -5.44 5.38 -10.51
CA ALA A 45 -4.72 4.33 -9.81
C ALA A 45 -3.21 4.62 -9.74
N LEU A 46 -2.60 5.02 -10.86
CA LEU A 46 -1.18 5.37 -10.93
C LEU A 46 -0.86 6.59 -10.04
N SER A 47 -1.68 7.64 -10.11
CA SER A 47 -1.48 8.85 -9.29
C SER A 47 -1.66 8.56 -7.79
N SER A 48 -2.59 7.70 -7.42
CA SER A 48 -2.81 7.25 -6.06
C SER A 48 -1.60 6.46 -5.52
N GLY A 49 -1.04 5.55 -6.33
CA GLY A 49 0.20 4.83 -6.00
C GLY A 49 1.39 5.76 -5.78
N PHE A 50 1.54 6.78 -6.63
CA PHE A 50 2.56 7.81 -6.46
C PHE A 50 2.35 8.62 -5.18
N ALA A 51 1.12 9.07 -4.90
CA ALA A 51 0.78 9.81 -3.69
C ALA A 51 1.03 8.98 -2.43
N PHE A 52 0.69 7.68 -2.46
CA PHE A 52 0.97 6.75 -1.36
C PHE A 52 2.47 6.59 -1.10
N ALA A 53 3.27 6.37 -2.14
CA ALA A 53 4.72 6.28 -2.03
C ALA A 53 5.34 7.58 -1.47
N PHE A 54 4.86 8.73 -1.93
CA PHE A 54 5.29 10.03 -1.46
C PHE A 54 4.92 10.27 0.02
N SER A 55 3.71 9.86 0.42
CA SER A 55 3.27 9.90 1.82
C SER A 55 4.18 9.07 2.73
N ASN A 56 4.59 7.87 2.29
CA ASN A 56 5.52 7.02 3.04
C ASN A 56 6.90 7.68 3.21
N VAL A 57 7.41 8.35 2.17
CA VAL A 57 8.67 9.12 2.24
C VAL A 57 8.57 10.27 3.23
N ILE A 58 7.46 11.03 3.23
CA ILE A 58 7.22 12.11 4.18
C ILE A 58 7.12 11.56 5.61
N THR A 59 6.35 10.48 5.81
CA THR A 59 6.22 9.80 7.10
C THR A 59 7.58 9.36 7.66
N ARG A 60 8.43 8.80 6.81
CA ARG A 60 9.79 8.42 7.18
C ARG A 60 10.66 9.62 7.53
N LYS A 61 10.54 10.73 6.81
CA LYS A 61 11.26 11.97 7.09
C LYS A 61 10.80 12.62 8.40
N ALA A 62 9.53 12.51 8.73
CA ALA A 62 8.91 13.10 9.90
C ALA A 62 9.06 12.25 11.17
N GLN A 63 10.25 11.67 11.42
CA GLN A 63 10.49 10.77 12.56
C GLN A 63 10.25 11.43 13.92
N ASN A 64 10.47 12.73 14.00
CA ASN A 64 10.32 13.49 15.24
C ASN A 64 8.86 13.76 15.65
N LEU A 65 7.91 13.50 14.74
CA LEU A 65 6.49 13.65 15.04
C LEU A 65 5.94 12.39 15.73
N SER A 66 5.03 12.59 16.67
CA SER A 66 4.33 11.49 17.33
C SER A 66 3.49 10.68 16.32
N LEU A 67 3.29 9.40 16.62
CA LEU A 67 2.44 8.52 15.79
C LEU A 67 1.04 9.11 15.64
N SER A 68 0.46 9.61 16.74
CA SER A 68 -0.87 10.23 16.73
C SER A 68 -0.95 11.43 15.78
N ALA A 69 0.07 12.31 15.79
CA ALA A 69 0.11 13.45 14.88
C ALA A 69 0.13 13.02 13.41
N LYS A 70 0.89 11.98 13.07
CA LYS A 70 0.95 11.41 11.72
C LYS A 70 -0.39 10.84 11.28
N VAL A 71 -1.01 10.01 12.13
CA VAL A 71 -2.31 9.40 11.85
C VAL A 71 -3.40 10.47 11.70
N LEU A 72 -3.46 11.44 12.60
CA LEU A 72 -4.41 12.54 12.52
C LEU A 72 -4.22 13.41 11.28
N SER A 73 -2.96 13.66 10.87
CA SER A 73 -2.69 14.44 9.66
C SER A 73 -3.17 13.73 8.39
N VAL A 74 -2.96 12.41 8.29
CA VAL A 74 -3.43 11.61 7.15
C VAL A 74 -4.96 11.64 7.10
N TRP A 75 -5.62 11.28 8.19
CA TRP A 75 -7.09 11.19 8.21
C TRP A 75 -7.77 12.55 8.19
N GLY A 76 -7.18 13.56 8.80
CA GLY A 76 -7.62 14.94 8.66
C GLY A 76 -7.62 15.40 7.20
N GLY A 77 -6.55 15.09 6.47
CA GLY A 77 -6.45 15.35 5.04
C GLY A 77 -7.52 14.61 4.22
N VAL A 78 -7.74 13.32 4.52
CA VAL A 78 -8.78 12.51 3.85
C VAL A 78 -10.18 13.09 4.09
N VAL A 79 -10.50 13.47 5.33
CA VAL A 79 -11.80 14.08 5.68
C VAL A 79 -11.98 15.41 4.95
N VAL A 80 -10.98 16.28 4.98
CA VAL A 80 -11.05 17.58 4.29
C VAL A 80 -11.26 17.40 2.79
N LEU A 81 -10.47 16.54 2.14
CA LEU A 81 -10.62 16.25 0.71
C LEU A 81 -11.98 15.62 0.40
N GLY A 82 -12.45 14.68 1.23
CA GLY A 82 -13.77 14.07 1.06
C GLY A 82 -14.90 15.10 1.12
N VAL A 83 -14.85 16.00 2.10
CA VAL A 83 -15.83 17.09 2.22
C VAL A 83 -15.77 18.02 1.00
N VAL A 84 -14.58 18.42 0.55
CA VAL A 84 -14.41 19.27 -0.64
C VAL A 84 -14.98 18.58 -1.88
N ILE A 85 -14.72 17.30 -2.08
CA ILE A 85 -15.24 16.53 -3.22
C ILE A 85 -16.76 16.45 -3.17
N ILE A 86 -17.35 16.12 -2.02
CA ILE A 86 -18.82 16.03 -1.87
C ILE A 86 -19.47 17.37 -2.17
N LEU A 87 -18.95 18.46 -1.62
CA LEU A 87 -19.49 19.79 -1.83
C LEU A 87 -19.36 20.28 -3.28
N SER A 88 -18.22 19.96 -3.93
CA SER A 88 -17.96 20.38 -5.31
C SER A 88 -18.73 19.54 -6.34
N SER A 89 -18.88 18.26 -6.09
CA SER A 89 -19.55 17.33 -7.02
C SER A 89 -21.07 17.37 -6.95
N ARG A 90 -21.64 18.08 -5.99
CA ARG A 90 -23.11 18.15 -5.75
C ARG A 90 -23.79 16.77 -5.69
N ILE A 91 -23.06 15.76 -5.25
CA ILE A 91 -23.57 14.39 -5.11
C ILE A 91 -24.58 14.37 -3.97
N ALA A 92 -25.79 13.89 -4.24
CA ALA A 92 -26.79 13.71 -3.20
C ALA A 92 -26.29 12.63 -2.22
N MET A 93 -26.38 12.93 -0.92
CA MET A 93 -26.02 11.95 0.11
C MET A 93 -26.99 10.76 0.05
N PRO A 94 -26.49 9.51 -0.08
CA PRO A 94 -27.36 8.34 -0.09
C PRO A 94 -28.00 8.18 1.29
N ALA A 95 -29.28 7.81 1.32
CA ALA A 95 -29.94 7.38 2.55
C ALA A 95 -29.37 6.02 2.95
N ILE A 96 -28.63 5.98 4.05
CA ILE A 96 -28.05 4.75 4.58
C ILE A 96 -28.77 4.30 5.85
N SER A 97 -28.90 2.99 6.06
CA SER A 97 -29.46 2.44 7.29
C SER A 97 -28.51 2.69 8.48
N LEU A 98 -29.06 2.75 9.69
CA LEU A 98 -28.26 2.87 10.91
C LEU A 98 -27.23 1.70 11.01
N GLN A 99 -27.64 0.49 10.63
CA GLN A 99 -26.77 -0.68 10.64
C GLN A 99 -25.57 -0.50 9.70
N THR A 100 -25.80 -0.02 8.48
CA THR A 100 -24.73 0.27 7.52
C THR A 100 -23.79 1.36 8.03
N PHE A 101 -24.36 2.41 8.65
CA PHE A 101 -23.57 3.48 9.25
C PHE A 101 -22.67 2.96 10.38
N LEU A 102 -23.22 2.19 11.31
CA LEU A 102 -22.47 1.63 12.43
C LEU A 102 -21.40 0.64 11.98
N ALA A 103 -21.69 -0.20 10.97
CA ALA A 103 -20.71 -1.11 10.38
C ALA A 103 -19.56 -0.36 9.72
N ALA A 104 -19.87 0.67 8.93
CA ALA A 104 -18.85 1.51 8.28
C ALA A 104 -18.02 2.29 9.31
N ALA A 105 -18.65 2.86 10.33
CA ALA A 105 -17.96 3.56 11.40
C ALA A 105 -17.06 2.61 12.20
N GLY A 106 -17.53 1.42 12.54
CA GLY A 106 -16.74 0.39 13.22
C GLY A 106 -15.53 -0.04 12.41
N LEU A 107 -15.72 -0.33 11.13
CA LEU A 107 -14.62 -0.66 10.21
C LEU A 107 -13.61 0.50 10.09
N GLY A 108 -14.11 1.73 9.95
CA GLY A 108 -13.26 2.92 9.84
C GLY A 108 -12.44 3.17 11.11
N VAL A 109 -13.09 3.18 12.27
CA VAL A 109 -12.44 3.53 13.54
C VAL A 109 -11.54 2.38 14.05
N VAL A 110 -12.01 1.13 14.01
CA VAL A 110 -11.24 0.00 14.54
C VAL A 110 -10.30 -0.57 13.50
N GLY A 111 -10.79 -0.89 12.30
CA GLY A 111 -10.00 -1.54 11.26
C GLY A 111 -8.97 -0.58 10.64
N ILE A 112 -9.45 0.48 10.03
CA ILE A 112 -8.61 1.35 9.20
C ILE A 112 -7.67 2.23 10.03
N LEU A 113 -8.12 2.78 11.16
CA LEU A 113 -7.22 3.56 12.02
C LEU A 113 -6.11 2.70 12.63
N LEU A 114 -6.44 1.49 13.10
CA LEU A 114 -5.44 0.58 13.65
C LEU A 114 -4.43 0.18 12.58
N MET A 115 -4.91 -0.22 11.39
CA MET A 115 -4.05 -0.56 10.26
C MET A 115 -3.13 0.62 9.88
N THR A 116 -3.68 1.84 9.78
CA THR A 116 -2.90 3.03 9.49
C THR A 116 -1.83 3.28 10.55
N ALA A 117 -2.16 3.14 11.84
CA ALA A 117 -1.21 3.32 12.92
C ALA A 117 -0.06 2.30 12.84
N LEU A 118 -0.36 1.04 12.54
CA LEU A 118 0.66 -0.01 12.37
C LEU A 118 1.58 0.27 11.17
N VAL A 119 1.02 0.66 10.02
CA VAL A 119 1.80 1.03 8.83
C VAL A 119 2.67 2.25 9.10
N GLN A 120 2.12 3.31 9.70
CA GLN A 120 2.85 4.53 10.05
C GLN A 120 4.00 4.23 11.03
N HIS A 121 3.76 3.37 12.01
CA HIS A 121 4.80 2.93 12.95
C HIS A 121 5.92 2.19 12.19
N GLY A 122 5.57 1.22 11.36
CA GLY A 122 6.53 0.47 10.55
C GLY A 122 7.38 1.37 9.65
N VAL A 123 6.74 2.21 8.83
CA VAL A 123 7.43 3.14 7.91
C VAL A 123 8.33 4.12 8.67
N THR A 124 7.94 4.53 9.87
CA THR A 124 8.78 5.43 10.70
C THR A 124 10.07 4.76 11.15
N HIS A 125 10.04 3.47 11.50
CA HIS A 125 11.15 2.80 12.19
C HIS A 125 12.03 1.94 11.28
N MET A 126 11.67 1.77 10.00
CA MET A 126 12.47 0.99 9.06
C MET A 126 12.87 1.80 7.82
N PRO A 127 13.96 1.44 7.11
CA PRO A 127 14.34 2.08 5.85
C PRO A 127 13.24 1.97 4.79
N VAL A 128 13.10 3.00 3.95
CA VAL A 128 12.02 3.09 2.94
C VAL A 128 12.01 1.90 1.97
N HIS A 129 13.18 1.46 1.52
CA HIS A 129 13.26 0.32 0.61
C HIS A 129 12.72 -0.97 1.25
N ARG A 130 12.92 -1.16 2.55
CA ARG A 130 12.41 -2.31 3.29
C ARG A 130 10.89 -2.23 3.47
N SER A 131 10.38 -1.08 3.89
CA SER A 131 8.93 -0.89 4.02
C SER A 131 8.21 -1.05 2.68
N ALA A 132 8.82 -0.60 1.57
CA ALA A 132 8.26 -0.78 0.24
C ALA A 132 8.13 -2.26 -0.15
N VAL A 133 9.18 -3.08 0.10
CA VAL A 133 9.12 -4.52 -0.19
C VAL A 133 8.10 -5.23 0.69
N ILE A 134 8.03 -4.89 1.99
CA ILE A 134 7.04 -5.47 2.91
C ILE A 134 5.62 -5.10 2.49
N SER A 135 5.39 -3.88 2.01
CA SER A 135 4.07 -3.46 1.52
C SER A 135 3.58 -4.29 0.34
N LEU A 136 4.48 -4.85 -0.48
CA LEU A 136 4.08 -5.74 -1.58
C LEU A 136 3.45 -7.07 -1.09
N ILE A 137 3.66 -7.45 0.17
CA ILE A 137 2.98 -8.62 0.77
C ILE A 137 1.46 -8.42 0.81
N GLU A 138 1.00 -7.17 0.77
CA GLU A 138 -0.42 -6.84 0.66
C GLU A 138 -1.08 -7.47 -0.58
N LEU A 139 -0.36 -7.54 -1.70
CA LEU A 139 -0.84 -8.21 -2.92
C LEU A 139 -1.08 -9.70 -2.68
N VAL A 140 -0.18 -10.35 -1.96
CA VAL A 140 -0.31 -11.77 -1.63
C VAL A 140 -1.48 -11.99 -0.66
N ALA A 141 -1.57 -11.14 0.37
CA ALA A 141 -2.67 -11.19 1.33
C ALA A 141 -4.01 -10.94 0.66
N GLY A 142 -4.07 -9.99 -0.29
CA GLY A 142 -5.25 -9.72 -1.11
C GLY A 142 -5.69 -10.92 -1.91
N ALA A 143 -4.79 -11.56 -2.67
CA ALA A 143 -5.09 -12.73 -3.48
C ALA A 143 -5.56 -13.92 -2.62
N VAL A 144 -4.90 -14.19 -1.50
CA VAL A 144 -5.33 -15.25 -0.57
C VAL A 144 -6.70 -14.94 0.03
N SER A 145 -6.93 -13.70 0.44
CA SER A 145 -8.23 -13.28 1.00
C SER A 145 -9.34 -13.41 -0.05
N GLN A 146 -9.06 -13.03 -1.28
CA GLN A 146 -10.01 -13.15 -2.40
C GLN A 146 -10.39 -14.61 -2.64
N GLN A 147 -9.42 -15.52 -2.69
CA GLN A 147 -9.69 -16.96 -2.82
C GLN A 147 -10.49 -17.54 -1.65
N LEU A 148 -10.30 -17.02 -0.42
CA LEU A 148 -11.01 -17.51 0.76
C LEU A 148 -12.43 -16.95 0.90
N LEU A 149 -12.69 -15.76 0.35
CA LEU A 149 -13.93 -15.01 0.55
C LEU A 149 -14.82 -14.97 -0.69
N THR A 150 -14.30 -15.38 -1.85
CA THR A 150 -15.02 -15.40 -3.13
C THR A 150 -14.81 -16.74 -3.84
N ASP A 151 -15.52 -16.96 -4.93
CA ASP A 151 -15.36 -18.16 -5.78
C ASP A 151 -14.17 -18.01 -6.76
N GLU A 152 -13.36 -16.99 -6.63
CA GLU A 152 -12.19 -16.80 -7.47
C GLU A 152 -11.03 -17.70 -7.04
N VAL A 153 -10.39 -18.32 -8.04
CA VAL A 153 -9.26 -19.23 -7.82
C VAL A 153 -7.96 -18.53 -8.18
N VAL A 154 -7.06 -18.44 -7.22
CA VAL A 154 -5.69 -17.91 -7.45
C VAL A 154 -4.98 -18.80 -8.45
N THR A 155 -4.53 -18.23 -9.54
CA THR A 155 -3.83 -18.92 -10.62
C THR A 155 -2.41 -19.32 -10.20
N VAL A 156 -1.81 -20.32 -10.89
CA VAL A 156 -0.41 -20.71 -10.68
C VAL A 156 0.54 -19.51 -10.85
N ARG A 157 0.22 -18.62 -11.78
CA ARG A 157 0.99 -17.39 -12.04
C ARG A 157 0.99 -16.47 -10.80
N GLU A 158 -0.16 -16.27 -10.19
CA GLU A 158 -0.29 -15.46 -8.97
C GLU A 158 0.45 -16.08 -7.80
N TRP A 159 0.41 -17.41 -7.66
CA TRP A 159 1.19 -18.13 -6.66
C TRP A 159 2.71 -17.96 -6.86
N VAL A 160 3.20 -18.06 -8.10
CA VAL A 160 4.61 -17.84 -8.43
C VAL A 160 5.00 -16.38 -8.15
N GLY A 161 4.17 -15.43 -8.56
CA GLY A 161 4.39 -14.00 -8.27
C GLY A 161 4.41 -13.72 -6.77
N GLY A 162 3.46 -14.28 -6.02
CA GLY A 162 3.42 -14.19 -4.56
C GLY A 162 4.65 -14.77 -3.88
N ALA A 163 5.12 -15.93 -4.33
CA ALA A 163 6.36 -16.53 -3.81
C ALA A 163 7.59 -15.64 -4.03
N LEU A 164 7.70 -14.99 -5.20
CA LEU A 164 8.76 -14.03 -5.49
C LEU A 164 8.68 -12.80 -4.57
N ILE A 165 7.47 -12.29 -4.29
CA ILE A 165 7.28 -11.17 -3.35
C ILE A 165 7.77 -11.57 -1.95
N VAL A 166 7.35 -12.71 -1.44
CA VAL A 166 7.76 -13.21 -0.12
C VAL A 166 9.26 -13.44 -0.06
N MET A 167 9.86 -14.01 -1.12
CA MET A 167 11.31 -14.18 -1.22
C MET A 167 12.04 -12.84 -1.21
N GLY A 168 11.56 -11.85 -1.95
CA GLY A 168 12.12 -10.50 -1.93
C GLY A 168 12.05 -9.86 -0.54
N ALA A 169 10.93 -10.02 0.17
CA ALA A 169 10.78 -9.53 1.54
C ALA A 169 11.78 -10.19 2.50
N TYR A 170 11.97 -11.50 2.40
CA TYR A 170 12.94 -12.24 3.19
C TYR A 170 14.39 -11.79 2.93
N LEU A 171 14.76 -11.63 1.66
CA LEU A 171 16.09 -11.13 1.28
C LEU A 171 16.33 -9.70 1.76
N SER A 172 15.29 -8.84 1.76
CA SER A 172 15.37 -7.49 2.31
C SER A 172 15.67 -7.48 3.80
N GLU A 173 15.15 -8.45 4.54
CA GLU A 173 15.45 -8.63 5.96
C GLU A 173 16.91 -9.05 6.17
N LEU A 174 17.40 -10.05 5.44
CA LEU A 174 18.79 -10.51 5.51
C LEU A 174 19.80 -9.39 5.17
N ALA A 175 19.47 -8.53 4.21
CA ALA A 175 20.29 -7.40 3.84
C ALA A 175 20.53 -6.42 5.01
N THR A 176 19.58 -6.32 5.92
CA THR A 176 19.67 -5.45 7.09
C THR A 176 20.59 -6.03 8.18
N TYR A 177 20.61 -7.34 8.33
CA TYR A 177 21.52 -8.03 9.28
C TYR A 177 22.99 -7.96 8.83
N SER A 178 23.25 -8.05 7.54
CA SER A 178 24.61 -8.03 6.97
C SER A 178 25.27 -6.66 6.98
N SER A 179 24.52 -5.58 7.25
CA SER A 179 25.04 -4.19 7.25
C SER A 179 25.29 -3.63 8.66
N LYS A 180 25.06 -4.43 9.71
CA LYS A 180 25.43 -4.15 11.09
C LYS A 180 26.74 -4.83 11.46
#